data_a70f11e236b1aef698a5e1ece45aed07
#
_entry.id   a70f11e236b1aef698a5e1ece45aed07
#
_cell.length_a   1.000
_cell.length_b   1.000
_cell.length_c   1.000
_cell.angle_alpha   90.00
_cell.angle_beta   90.00
_cell.angle_gamma   90.00
#
_symmetry.space_group_name_H-M   'P 1'
#
loop_
_entity.id
_entity.type
_entity.pdbx_description
1 polymer ?
#
loop_
_entity_poly.entity_id
_entity_poly.type
_entity_poly.pdbx_seq_one_letter_code
_entity_poly.pdbx_strand_id
1 'polypeptide(L)'
;RVLLFEKRRLAAQELEERLPKGQRVADDERQSRFVPLRRGEQPSIHRFPRGPQPGTFLHGLLELAAQEGFATLQDAERCRRWLAPRCQRRGWGEWSDCLSDWLGQLLQRPGLVPGTELALGELPPSRYQSEMAFMFAASKVDVQQIDRLVTAMTLDGQPRPALQRDRLNGLFKGYIDLVLEHEGRYYVLDYKSNWLGATAADYSEAAMSRALLEHRYDLQYVFYLLALHRQLQARLPDYDYDRHIGGALYWFMRGVDAENGGLCHQRPPRELIETLDRLFAGQPVEEIDHAG
;
A
#
# COMPACT_ATOMS: atom_id res chain seq x y z
N ARG A 1 5.71 -17.69 17.83
CA ARG A 1 4.71 -16.70 17.36
C ARG A 1 5.21 -15.23 17.31
N VAL A 2 6.39 -14.91 17.85
CA VAL A 2 6.91 -13.54 18.00
C VAL A 2 7.99 -13.19 16.96
N LEU A 3 8.44 -14.11 16.14
CA LEU A 3 9.65 -13.96 15.31
C LEU A 3 9.49 -13.22 13.97
N LEU A 4 8.27 -12.92 13.53
CA LEU A 4 8.05 -12.21 12.25
C LEU A 4 8.41 -10.71 12.34
N PHE A 5 8.25 -10.11 13.50
CA PHE A 5 8.37 -8.67 13.73
C PHE A 5 9.56 -8.26 14.59
N GLU A 6 10.62 -9.08 14.66
CA GLU A 6 11.85 -8.68 15.34
C GLU A 6 12.54 -7.53 14.61
N LYS A 7 12.61 -6.40 15.29
CA LYS A 7 13.28 -5.16 14.86
C LYS A 7 14.76 -5.42 14.57
N ARG A 8 15.16 -5.55 13.32
CA ARG A 8 16.53 -5.22 12.90
C ARG A 8 16.50 -3.86 12.20
N ARG A 9 16.81 -2.83 12.97
CA ARG A 9 17.30 -1.55 12.45
C ARG A 9 18.66 -1.82 11.79
N LEU A 10 18.71 -1.93 10.50
CA LEU A 10 19.93 -1.85 9.71
C LEU A 10 19.71 -0.87 8.56
N ALA A 11 20.42 0.27 8.70
CA ALA A 11 20.84 1.19 7.65
C ALA A 11 19.90 1.36 6.44
N ALA A 12 18.83 2.12 6.62
CA ALA A 12 17.93 2.53 5.53
C ALA A 12 18.58 3.55 4.56
N GLN A 13 19.74 4.10 4.86
CA GLN A 13 20.33 5.19 4.08
C GLN A 13 21.16 4.77 2.86
N GLU A 14 21.61 3.54 2.75
CA GLU A 14 22.45 3.10 1.61
C GLU A 14 21.68 2.45 0.45
N LEU A 15 20.35 2.32 0.55
CA LEU A 15 19.54 1.55 -0.36
C LEU A 15 18.73 2.37 -1.39
N GLU A 16 18.74 3.68 -1.27
CA GLU A 16 17.93 4.58 -2.13
C GLU A 16 18.49 4.80 -3.55
N GLU A 17 19.73 4.44 -3.85
CA GLU A 17 20.42 4.93 -5.06
C GLU A 17 20.26 4.07 -6.33
N ARG A 18 19.59 2.92 -6.32
CA ARG A 18 19.60 1.99 -7.47
C ARG A 18 18.26 1.46 -7.97
N LEU A 19 17.16 2.13 -7.69
CA LEU A 19 15.91 1.88 -8.43
C LEU A 19 15.89 2.76 -9.69
N PRO A 20 15.45 2.23 -10.84
CA PRO A 20 15.17 3.11 -11.97
C PRO A 20 14.15 4.14 -11.52
N LYS A 21 14.51 5.42 -11.67
CA LYS A 21 13.72 6.59 -11.23
C LYS A 21 12.39 6.77 -11.99
N GLY A 22 11.77 5.70 -12.46
CA GLY A 22 10.62 5.71 -13.35
C GLY A 22 9.28 5.27 -12.80
N GLN A 23 9.20 4.74 -11.56
CA GLN A 23 7.94 4.22 -11.05
C GLN A 23 7.53 4.72 -9.67
N ARG A 24 8.26 5.67 -9.10
CA ARG A 24 7.74 6.48 -8.00
C ARG A 24 7.08 7.72 -8.60
N VAL A 25 5.75 7.79 -8.49
CA VAL A 25 5.02 9.07 -8.56
C VAL A 25 5.07 9.80 -9.91
N ALA A 26 4.97 9.11 -11.06
CA ALA A 26 4.80 9.82 -12.34
C ALA A 26 3.41 10.47 -12.50
N ASP A 27 2.43 10.10 -11.67
CA ASP A 27 1.02 10.43 -11.94
C ASP A 27 0.47 11.61 -11.14
N ASP A 28 1.09 11.99 -10.05
CA ASP A 28 0.66 13.16 -9.25
C ASP A 28 1.43 14.45 -9.64
N GLU A 29 2.53 14.33 -10.42
CA GLU A 29 3.34 15.49 -10.82
C GLU A 29 2.61 16.47 -11.76
N ARG A 30 1.62 16.00 -12.52
CA ARG A 30 0.85 16.85 -13.45
C ARG A 30 -0.26 17.65 -12.77
N GLN A 31 -0.57 17.41 -11.51
CA GLN A 31 -1.69 18.05 -10.80
C GLN A 31 -1.29 18.71 -9.48
N SER A 32 -0.04 19.15 -9.33
CA SER A 32 0.32 20.02 -8.21
C SER A 32 -0.47 21.33 -8.30
N ARG A 33 -1.71 21.34 -7.80
CA ARG A 33 -2.51 22.54 -7.62
C ARG A 33 -2.72 22.75 -6.13
N PHE A 34 -1.91 23.60 -5.55
CA PHE A 34 -2.28 24.28 -4.32
C PHE A 34 -3.50 25.16 -4.65
N VAL A 35 -4.67 24.75 -4.20
CA VAL A 35 -5.86 25.59 -4.23
C VAL A 35 -6.01 26.14 -2.79
N PRO A 36 -5.68 27.40 -2.55
CA PRO A 36 -5.84 27.98 -1.23
C PRO A 36 -7.31 27.92 -0.81
N LEU A 37 -7.57 27.65 0.47
CA LEU A 37 -8.91 27.71 1.04
C LEU A 37 -9.46 29.13 0.84
N ARG A 38 -10.65 29.22 0.27
CA ARG A 38 -11.36 30.51 0.20
C ARG A 38 -11.84 30.89 1.60
N ARG A 39 -11.97 32.18 1.82
CA ARG A 39 -12.44 32.71 3.10
C ARG A 39 -13.83 32.12 3.45
N GLY A 40 -13.91 31.37 4.57
CA GLY A 40 -15.13 30.68 5.01
C GLY A 40 -15.28 29.24 4.57
N GLU A 41 -14.36 28.69 3.76
CA GLU A 41 -14.36 27.27 3.43
C GLU A 41 -13.73 26.45 4.55
N GLN A 42 -14.36 25.31 4.88
CA GLN A 42 -13.83 24.37 5.86
C GLN A 42 -12.78 23.47 5.21
N PRO A 43 -11.63 23.23 5.87
CA PRO A 43 -10.67 22.24 5.44
C PRO A 43 -11.32 20.84 5.41
N SER A 44 -11.03 20.06 4.36
CA SER A 44 -11.36 18.63 4.29
C SER A 44 -10.21 17.88 3.65
N ILE A 45 -10.10 16.59 3.91
CA ILE A 45 -9.03 15.77 3.32
C ILE A 45 -9.07 15.75 1.79
N HIS A 46 -10.25 15.87 1.18
CA HIS A 46 -10.42 15.95 -0.27
C HIS A 46 -9.84 17.23 -0.87
N ARG A 47 -9.74 18.28 -0.05
CA ARG A 47 -9.18 19.59 -0.43
C ARG A 47 -7.73 19.77 0.00
N PHE A 48 -7.21 18.87 0.84
CA PHE A 48 -5.80 18.91 1.21
C PHE A 48 -4.91 18.92 -0.04
N PRO A 49 -3.83 19.70 -0.08
CA PRO A 49 -2.96 19.81 -1.24
C PRO A 49 -2.62 18.47 -1.89
N ARG A 50 -2.41 18.49 -3.20
CA ARG A 50 -2.09 17.31 -4.01
C ARG A 50 -0.66 17.37 -4.49
N GLY A 51 -0.14 16.23 -4.90
CA GLY A 51 1.20 16.11 -5.45
C GLY A 51 2.17 15.38 -4.54
N PRO A 52 3.44 15.22 -4.96
CA PRO A 52 4.42 14.38 -4.28
C PRO A 52 4.66 14.76 -2.82
N GLN A 53 4.81 16.05 -2.53
CA GLN A 53 5.10 16.51 -1.17
C GLN A 53 3.95 16.27 -0.18
N PRO A 54 2.68 16.63 -0.50
CA PRO A 54 1.54 16.28 0.35
C PRO A 54 1.35 14.77 0.48
N GLY A 55 1.50 14.01 -0.61
CA GLY A 55 1.44 12.55 -0.58
C GLY A 55 2.46 11.95 0.38
N THR A 56 3.74 12.29 0.22
CA THR A 56 4.82 11.85 1.11
C THR A 56 4.55 12.24 2.57
N PHE A 57 3.94 13.41 2.80
CA PHE A 57 3.60 13.84 4.15
C PHE A 57 2.52 12.94 4.78
N LEU A 58 1.44 12.62 4.05
CA LEU A 58 0.39 11.75 4.55
C LEU A 58 0.92 10.34 4.86
N HIS A 59 1.74 9.75 3.96
CA HIS A 59 2.42 8.49 4.20
C HIS A 59 3.32 8.55 5.44
N GLY A 60 4.15 9.59 5.55
CA GLY A 60 5.04 9.78 6.70
C GLY A 60 4.29 9.95 8.03
N LEU A 61 3.07 10.50 8.03
CA LEU A 61 2.24 10.55 9.24
C LEU A 61 1.83 9.15 9.68
N LEU A 62 1.44 8.25 8.77
CA LEU A 62 1.04 6.89 9.09
C LEU A 62 2.24 6.02 9.51
N GLU A 63 3.38 6.19 8.85
CA GLU A 63 4.63 5.54 9.27
C GLU A 63 5.00 5.93 10.71
N LEU A 64 4.99 7.23 11.02
CA LEU A 64 5.27 7.72 12.38
C LEU A 64 4.21 7.26 13.38
N ALA A 65 2.93 7.22 12.99
CA ALA A 65 1.85 6.70 13.82
C ALA A 65 2.05 5.22 14.15
N ALA A 66 2.53 4.43 13.19
CA ALA A 66 2.88 3.03 13.43
C ALA A 66 4.03 2.87 14.42
N GLN A 67 5.04 3.77 14.35
CA GLN A 67 6.18 3.78 15.28
C GLN A 67 5.76 4.16 16.71
N GLU A 68 4.84 5.11 16.86
CA GLU A 68 4.25 5.51 18.15
C GLU A 68 3.31 4.43 18.73
N GLY A 69 2.80 3.57 17.86
CA GLY A 69 1.69 2.65 18.14
C GLY A 69 0.35 3.32 17.85
N PHE A 70 -0.40 2.77 16.90
CA PHE A 70 -1.67 3.35 16.43
C PHE A 70 -2.67 3.63 17.57
N ALA A 71 -2.77 2.72 18.54
CA ALA A 71 -3.65 2.89 19.69
C ALA A 71 -3.39 4.16 20.50
N THR A 72 -2.15 4.65 20.51
CA THR A 72 -1.77 5.84 21.28
C THR A 72 -2.33 7.14 20.70
N LEU A 73 -2.68 7.13 19.41
CA LEU A 73 -3.19 8.28 18.68
C LEU A 73 -4.72 8.26 18.47
N GLN A 74 -5.41 7.28 19.06
CA GLN A 74 -6.88 7.26 19.07
C GLN A 74 -7.49 8.37 19.95
N ASP A 75 -6.75 8.83 20.96
CA ASP A 75 -7.14 10.01 21.74
C ASP A 75 -6.99 11.29 20.90
N ALA A 76 -8.11 11.99 20.67
CA ALA A 76 -8.18 13.13 19.77
C ALA A 76 -7.26 14.29 20.19
N GLU A 77 -7.15 14.58 21.51
CA GLU A 77 -6.28 15.63 21.98
C GLU A 77 -4.80 15.28 21.82
N ARG A 78 -4.46 14.04 22.10
CA ARG A 78 -3.10 13.53 21.90
C ARG A 78 -2.74 13.57 20.42
N CYS A 79 -3.65 13.14 19.53
CA CYS A 79 -3.48 13.20 18.10
C CYS A 79 -3.22 14.63 17.62
N ARG A 80 -4.04 15.60 18.03
CA ARG A 80 -3.83 17.03 17.69
C ARG A 80 -2.49 17.55 18.15
N ARG A 81 -2.12 17.30 19.40
CA ARG A 81 -0.82 17.73 19.95
C ARG A 81 0.36 17.09 19.23
N TRP A 82 0.21 15.86 18.82
CA TRP A 82 1.22 15.12 18.08
C TRP A 82 1.34 15.61 16.63
N LEU A 83 0.24 15.97 15.97
CA LEU A 83 0.18 16.32 14.56
C LEU A 83 0.49 17.80 14.29
N ALA A 84 0.03 18.73 15.14
CA ALA A 84 0.15 20.16 14.91
C ALA A 84 1.59 20.66 14.63
N PRO A 85 2.64 20.27 15.38
CA PRO A 85 4.00 20.70 15.07
C PRO A 85 4.50 20.17 13.72
N ARG A 86 4.02 19.01 13.28
CA ARG A 86 4.37 18.39 12.00
C ARG A 86 3.79 19.17 10.83
N CYS A 87 2.52 19.57 10.94
CA CYS A 87 1.85 20.43 9.96
C CYS A 87 2.52 21.80 9.89
N GLN A 88 2.81 22.43 11.03
CA GLN A 88 3.45 23.75 11.07
C GLN A 88 4.81 23.76 10.36
N ARG A 89 5.66 22.75 10.59
CA ARG A 89 6.97 22.64 9.93
C ARG A 89 6.89 22.52 8.40
N ARG A 90 5.77 22.08 7.86
CA ARG A 90 5.51 21.96 6.43
C ARG A 90 4.71 23.12 5.84
N GLY A 91 4.37 24.13 6.65
CA GLY A 91 3.53 25.25 6.22
C GLY A 91 2.04 24.91 6.08
N TRP A 92 1.60 23.79 6.66
CA TRP A 92 0.22 23.31 6.63
C TRP A 92 -0.47 23.43 8.00
N GLY A 93 -0.12 24.44 8.79
CA GLY A 93 -0.69 24.64 10.13
C GLY A 93 -2.21 24.80 10.12
N GLU A 94 -2.78 25.42 9.09
CA GLU A 94 -4.23 25.58 8.90
C GLU A 94 -4.97 24.25 8.68
N TRP A 95 -4.24 23.18 8.33
CA TRP A 95 -4.78 21.85 8.09
C TRP A 95 -4.69 20.92 9.30
N SER A 96 -4.12 21.39 10.42
CA SER A 96 -3.86 20.57 11.59
C SER A 96 -5.10 19.84 12.11
N ASP A 97 -6.21 20.57 12.30
CA ASP A 97 -7.44 19.99 12.84
C ASP A 97 -8.05 19.00 11.86
N CYS A 98 -8.14 19.38 10.57
CA CYS A 98 -8.63 18.51 9.51
C CYS A 98 -7.84 17.20 9.42
N LEU A 99 -6.51 17.28 9.47
CA LEU A 99 -5.65 16.09 9.38
C LEU A 99 -5.68 15.26 10.67
N SER A 100 -5.94 15.89 11.82
CA SER A 100 -6.18 15.16 13.07
C SER A 100 -7.47 14.36 13.04
N ASP A 101 -8.54 14.97 12.55
CA ASP A 101 -9.83 14.30 12.40
C ASP A 101 -9.74 13.18 11.35
N TRP A 102 -9.06 13.43 10.23
CA TRP A 102 -8.77 12.41 9.22
C TRP A 102 -7.97 11.22 9.78
N LEU A 103 -6.90 11.47 10.52
CA LEU A 103 -6.12 10.39 11.12
C LEU A 103 -6.94 9.62 12.16
N GLY A 104 -7.73 10.33 12.97
CA GLY A 104 -8.66 9.71 13.91
C GLY A 104 -9.67 8.79 13.22
N GLN A 105 -10.24 9.22 12.09
CA GLN A 105 -11.13 8.38 11.28
C GLN A 105 -10.41 7.14 10.74
N LEU A 106 -9.21 7.26 10.19
CA LEU A 106 -8.42 6.12 9.73
C LEU A 106 -8.16 5.11 10.84
N LEU A 107 -7.81 5.58 12.04
CA LEU A 107 -7.49 4.71 13.17
C LEU A 107 -8.70 4.01 13.77
N GLN A 108 -9.86 4.64 13.72
CA GLN A 108 -11.09 4.14 14.37
C GLN A 108 -12.02 3.40 13.42
N ARG A 109 -11.79 3.51 12.09
CA ARG A 109 -12.68 2.90 11.13
C ARG A 109 -12.63 1.38 11.21
N PRO A 110 -13.79 0.71 11.42
CA PRO A 110 -13.87 -0.75 11.37
C PRO A 110 -13.75 -1.27 9.93
N GLY A 111 -13.51 -2.56 9.80
CA GLY A 111 -13.46 -3.22 8.49
C GLY A 111 -12.09 -3.11 7.80
N LEU A 112 -11.01 -2.86 8.52
CA LEU A 112 -9.65 -2.87 7.96
C LEU A 112 -9.35 -4.19 7.22
N VAL A 113 -9.79 -5.30 7.79
CA VAL A 113 -9.76 -6.61 7.16
C VAL A 113 -11.19 -6.97 6.74
N PRO A 114 -11.42 -7.39 5.48
CA PRO A 114 -12.75 -7.70 5.00
C PRO A 114 -13.49 -8.73 5.87
N GLY A 115 -14.74 -8.44 6.18
CA GLY A 115 -15.59 -9.31 7.01
C GLY A 115 -15.30 -9.27 8.50
N THR A 116 -14.50 -8.30 8.97
CA THR A 116 -14.21 -8.10 10.40
C THR A 116 -14.53 -6.67 10.84
N GLU A 117 -14.63 -6.48 12.16
CA GLU A 117 -14.77 -5.15 12.77
C GLU A 117 -13.42 -4.52 13.16
N LEU A 118 -12.30 -5.15 12.79
CA LEU A 118 -10.97 -4.69 13.15
C LEU A 118 -10.71 -3.27 12.61
N ALA A 119 -10.30 -2.37 13.49
CA ALA A 119 -9.80 -1.05 13.14
C ALA A 119 -8.26 -0.99 13.25
N LEU A 120 -7.62 -0.11 12.46
CA LEU A 120 -6.16 0.04 12.48
C LEU A 120 -5.63 0.39 13.88
N GLY A 121 -6.35 1.23 14.62
CA GLY A 121 -6.00 1.64 15.97
C GLY A 121 -6.08 0.52 17.02
N GLU A 122 -6.71 -0.60 16.72
CA GLU A 122 -6.82 -1.76 17.61
C GLU A 122 -5.64 -2.73 17.44
N LEU A 123 -4.84 -2.57 16.38
CA LEU A 123 -3.69 -3.43 16.15
C LEU A 123 -2.59 -3.17 17.18
N PRO A 124 -2.21 -4.15 18.00
CA PRO A 124 -1.07 -4.01 18.87
C PRO A 124 0.24 -4.03 18.06
N PRO A 125 1.30 -3.35 18.52
CA PRO A 125 2.59 -3.28 17.80
C PRO A 125 3.21 -4.65 17.47
N SER A 126 2.83 -5.71 18.17
CA SER A 126 3.27 -7.08 17.90
C SER A 126 2.58 -7.74 16.71
N ARG A 127 1.55 -7.13 16.15
CA ARG A 127 0.73 -7.68 15.06
C ARG A 127 0.92 -6.92 13.74
N TYR A 128 1.84 -5.98 13.68
CA TYR A 128 2.16 -5.31 12.43
C TYR A 128 3.63 -4.92 12.35
N GLN A 129 4.09 -4.69 11.13
CA GLN A 129 5.39 -4.12 10.81
C GLN A 129 5.22 -3.04 9.74
N SER A 130 5.60 -1.81 10.04
CA SER A 130 5.69 -0.72 9.08
C SER A 130 7.01 -0.80 8.29
N GLU A 131 7.00 -0.30 7.07
CA GLU A 131 8.18 -0.19 6.21
C GLU A 131 8.95 -1.51 6.11
N MET A 132 8.23 -2.62 5.87
CA MET A 132 8.88 -3.92 5.72
C MET A 132 9.70 -3.95 4.43
N ALA A 133 11.03 -3.93 4.57
CA ALA A 133 11.94 -4.04 3.45
C ALA A 133 11.89 -5.45 2.85
N PHE A 134 11.88 -5.53 1.52
CA PHE A 134 12.07 -6.78 0.81
C PHE A 134 13.09 -6.65 -0.31
N MET A 135 13.69 -7.78 -0.67
CA MET A 135 14.64 -7.86 -1.77
C MET A 135 14.57 -9.23 -2.42
N PHE A 136 14.52 -9.26 -3.74
CA PHE A 136 14.69 -10.50 -4.50
C PHE A 136 15.50 -10.27 -5.78
N ALA A 137 16.23 -11.33 -6.17
CA ALA A 137 17.00 -11.33 -7.40
C ALA A 137 16.11 -11.67 -8.59
N ALA A 138 16.39 -11.06 -9.72
CA ALA A 138 15.89 -11.48 -11.02
C ALA A 138 17.06 -11.73 -11.97
N SER A 139 16.97 -12.80 -12.76
CA SER A 139 17.95 -13.13 -13.78
C SER A 139 17.23 -13.37 -15.10
N LYS A 140 17.35 -12.41 -16.00
CA LYS A 140 16.75 -12.44 -17.35
C LYS A 140 15.24 -12.69 -17.38
N VAL A 141 14.53 -12.23 -16.35
CA VAL A 141 13.05 -12.37 -16.25
C VAL A 141 12.38 -11.49 -17.30
N ASP A 142 11.54 -12.08 -18.13
CA ASP A 142 10.81 -11.37 -19.18
C ASP A 142 9.64 -10.55 -18.59
N VAL A 143 9.69 -9.24 -18.75
CA VAL A 143 8.65 -8.32 -18.28
C VAL A 143 7.29 -8.60 -18.93
N GLN A 144 7.29 -9.01 -20.20
CA GLN A 144 6.06 -9.35 -20.92
C GLN A 144 5.39 -10.60 -20.35
N GLN A 145 6.18 -11.57 -19.88
CA GLN A 145 5.64 -12.75 -19.23
C GLN A 145 4.98 -12.41 -17.90
N ILE A 146 5.63 -11.56 -17.08
CA ILE A 146 5.03 -11.04 -15.85
C ILE A 146 3.73 -10.30 -16.16
N ASP A 147 3.76 -9.41 -17.17
CA ASP A 147 2.60 -8.59 -17.56
C ASP A 147 1.40 -9.46 -17.95
N ARG A 148 1.62 -10.48 -18.79
CA ARG A 148 0.57 -11.43 -19.20
C ARG A 148 -0.01 -12.18 -18.00
N LEU A 149 0.85 -12.77 -17.15
CA LEU A 149 0.42 -13.53 -15.98
C LEU A 149 -0.41 -12.67 -15.02
N VAL A 150 0.10 -11.50 -14.66
CA VAL A 150 -0.58 -10.60 -13.73
C VAL A 150 -1.89 -10.08 -14.33
N THR A 151 -1.89 -9.69 -15.60
CA THR A 151 -3.11 -9.22 -16.28
C THR A 151 -4.17 -10.31 -16.33
N ALA A 152 -3.83 -11.53 -16.68
CA ALA A 152 -4.79 -12.63 -16.79
C ALA A 152 -5.38 -13.06 -15.45
N MET A 153 -4.59 -13.02 -14.37
CA MET A 153 -4.97 -13.64 -13.10
C MET A 153 -5.34 -12.64 -11.99
N THR A 154 -5.46 -11.34 -12.33
CA THR A 154 -5.87 -10.30 -11.39
C THR A 154 -6.94 -9.39 -11.99
N LEU A 155 -7.80 -8.82 -11.14
CA LEU A 155 -8.83 -7.85 -11.54
C LEU A 155 -9.65 -8.33 -12.76
N ASP A 156 -10.05 -9.60 -12.73
CA ASP A 156 -10.88 -10.28 -13.75
C ASP A 156 -10.34 -10.14 -15.18
N GLY A 157 -9.03 -10.06 -15.35
CA GLY A 157 -8.39 -9.92 -16.65
C GLY A 157 -8.67 -8.59 -17.36
N GLN A 158 -9.19 -7.59 -16.65
CA GLN A 158 -9.57 -6.31 -17.26
C GLN A 158 -8.41 -5.63 -17.99
N PRO A 159 -8.66 -5.00 -19.14
CA PRO A 159 -7.65 -4.30 -19.92
C PRO A 159 -6.97 -3.18 -19.10
N ARG A 160 -5.66 -3.09 -19.23
CA ARG A 160 -4.82 -2.11 -18.54
C ARG A 160 -3.60 -1.75 -19.37
N PRO A 161 -2.88 -0.64 -19.06
CA PRO A 161 -1.68 -0.26 -19.78
C PRO A 161 -0.64 -1.38 -19.79
N ALA A 162 -0.19 -1.81 -20.98
CA ALA A 162 0.83 -2.83 -21.11
C ALA A 162 2.20 -2.30 -20.65
N LEU A 163 3.01 -3.18 -20.08
CA LEU A 163 4.38 -2.85 -19.75
C LEU A 163 5.26 -2.79 -21.03
N GLN A 164 6.27 -1.96 -20.98
CA GLN A 164 7.28 -1.94 -22.05
C GLN A 164 8.08 -3.24 -22.03
N ARG A 165 8.52 -3.66 -23.23
CA ARG A 165 9.37 -4.85 -23.35
C ARG A 165 10.72 -4.60 -22.72
N ASP A 166 11.05 -5.44 -21.74
CA ASP A 166 12.32 -5.38 -21.03
C ASP A 166 12.64 -6.74 -20.40
N ARG A 167 13.85 -6.89 -19.94
CA ARG A 167 14.32 -8.04 -19.14
C ARG A 167 14.83 -7.55 -17.81
N LEU A 168 14.22 -8.06 -16.76
CA LEU A 168 14.62 -7.73 -15.40
C LEU A 168 15.91 -8.51 -15.04
N ASN A 169 16.94 -7.76 -14.69
CA ASN A 169 18.21 -8.29 -14.20
C ASN A 169 18.65 -7.51 -12.96
N GLY A 170 19.09 -8.23 -11.94
CA GLY A 170 19.64 -7.63 -10.74
C GLY A 170 18.76 -7.81 -9.50
N LEU A 171 18.90 -6.92 -8.56
CA LEU A 171 18.19 -6.97 -7.28
C LEU A 171 17.02 -5.99 -7.28
N PHE A 172 15.83 -6.52 -7.06
CA PHE A 172 14.63 -5.74 -6.78
C PHE A 172 14.51 -5.50 -5.29
N LYS A 173 14.37 -4.24 -4.93
CA LYS A 173 14.20 -3.79 -3.55
C LYS A 173 12.94 -2.95 -3.45
N GLY A 174 12.25 -3.08 -2.33
CA GLY A 174 11.09 -2.25 -2.04
C GLY A 174 10.76 -2.26 -0.56
N TYR A 175 9.78 -1.45 -0.24
CA TYR A 175 9.22 -1.37 1.11
C TYR A 175 7.72 -1.57 0.99
N ILE A 176 7.15 -2.32 1.92
CA ILE A 176 5.70 -2.46 2.09
C ILE A 176 5.32 -1.53 3.23
N ASP A 177 4.40 -0.61 2.99
CA ASP A 177 4.02 0.43 3.97
C ASP A 177 3.63 -0.20 5.31
N LEU A 178 2.81 -1.25 5.29
CA LEU A 178 2.45 -2.01 6.48
C LEU A 178 2.20 -3.49 6.13
N VAL A 179 2.75 -4.38 6.92
CA VAL A 179 2.33 -5.79 6.98
C VAL A 179 1.64 -6.00 8.30
N LEU A 180 0.47 -6.60 8.30
CA LEU A 180 -0.28 -6.90 9.52
C LEU A 180 -0.70 -8.37 9.58
N GLU A 181 -0.86 -8.87 10.80
CA GLU A 181 -1.41 -10.20 11.06
C GLU A 181 -2.73 -10.08 11.82
N HIS A 182 -3.75 -10.77 11.31
CA HIS A 182 -5.04 -10.91 11.95
C HIS A 182 -5.54 -12.34 11.81
N GLU A 183 -5.89 -12.97 12.92
CA GLU A 183 -6.41 -14.36 12.99
C GLU A 183 -5.56 -15.40 12.24
N GLY A 184 -4.24 -15.25 12.28
CA GLY A 184 -3.31 -16.16 11.62
C GLY A 184 -3.12 -15.90 10.13
N ARG A 185 -3.76 -14.89 9.57
CA ARG A 185 -3.56 -14.42 8.19
C ARG A 185 -2.73 -13.15 8.16
N TYR A 186 -1.91 -13.03 7.14
CA TYR A 186 -1.03 -11.90 6.92
C TYR A 186 -1.51 -11.10 5.71
N TYR A 187 -1.53 -9.79 5.86
CA TYR A 187 -1.97 -8.84 4.85
C TYR A 187 -0.85 -7.85 4.58
N VAL A 188 -0.68 -7.47 3.32
CA VAL A 188 0.07 -6.28 2.96
C VAL A 188 -0.91 -5.12 2.85
N LEU A 189 -0.55 -3.96 3.39
CA LEU A 189 -1.35 -2.76 3.26
C LEU A 189 -0.48 -1.66 2.65
N ASP A 190 -1.03 -1.00 1.65
CA ASP A 190 -0.39 0.10 0.94
C ASP A 190 -1.30 1.32 0.96
N TYR A 191 -0.75 2.44 1.44
CA TYR A 191 -1.47 3.70 1.54
C TYR A 191 -1.43 4.44 0.20
N LYS A 192 -2.58 4.91 -0.26
CA LYS A 192 -2.69 5.69 -1.50
C LYS A 192 -3.21 7.09 -1.22
N SER A 193 -2.42 8.09 -1.55
CA SER A 193 -2.79 9.51 -1.44
C SER A 193 -3.49 10.05 -2.69
N ASN A 194 -3.75 9.20 -3.69
CA ASN A 194 -4.42 9.55 -4.94
C ASN A 194 -5.70 10.34 -4.67
N TRP A 195 -5.86 11.41 -5.44
CA TRP A 195 -7.10 12.17 -5.45
C TRP A 195 -8.02 11.65 -6.56
N LEU A 196 -9.12 11.02 -6.18
CA LEU A 196 -10.10 10.50 -7.12
C LEU A 196 -11.26 11.49 -7.36
N GLY A 197 -11.43 12.47 -6.46
CA GLY A 197 -12.45 13.50 -6.57
C GLY A 197 -12.60 14.35 -5.32
N ALA A 198 -13.55 15.27 -5.35
CA ALA A 198 -13.72 16.30 -4.32
C ALA A 198 -14.57 15.85 -3.12
N THR A 199 -15.19 14.68 -3.20
CA THR A 199 -16.14 14.14 -2.23
C THR A 199 -15.90 12.67 -1.92
N ALA A 200 -16.47 12.18 -0.82
CA ALA A 200 -16.46 10.76 -0.46
C ALA A 200 -17.04 9.87 -1.58
N ALA A 201 -18.05 10.32 -2.31
CA ALA A 201 -18.68 9.56 -3.38
C ALA A 201 -17.72 9.26 -4.56
N ASP A 202 -16.67 10.06 -4.73
CA ASP A 202 -15.67 9.86 -5.78
C ASP A 202 -14.73 8.68 -5.47
N TYR A 203 -14.76 8.14 -4.25
CA TYR A 203 -13.99 6.97 -3.80
C TYR A 203 -14.82 5.68 -3.82
N SER A 204 -15.72 5.57 -4.81
CA SER A 204 -16.46 4.34 -5.05
C SER A 204 -15.55 3.18 -5.43
N GLU A 205 -16.01 1.95 -5.23
CA GLU A 205 -15.28 0.73 -5.61
C GLU A 205 -14.85 0.79 -7.09
N ALA A 206 -15.73 1.22 -7.98
CA ALA A 206 -15.43 1.36 -9.41
C ALA A 206 -14.33 2.39 -9.70
N ALA A 207 -14.30 3.51 -8.96
CA ALA A 207 -13.27 4.53 -9.12
C ALA A 207 -11.91 4.05 -8.62
N MET A 208 -11.89 3.36 -7.48
CA MET A 208 -10.66 2.76 -6.93
C MET A 208 -10.14 1.63 -7.82
N SER A 209 -11.02 0.74 -8.31
CA SER A 209 -10.62 -0.33 -9.26
C SER A 209 -10.03 0.24 -10.54
N ARG A 210 -10.59 1.33 -11.06
CA ARG A 210 -10.02 2.03 -12.21
C ARG A 210 -8.63 2.57 -11.91
N ALA A 211 -8.43 3.19 -10.75
CA ALA A 211 -7.11 3.66 -10.33
C ALA A 211 -6.10 2.50 -10.18
N LEU A 212 -6.52 1.33 -9.66
CA LEU A 212 -5.67 0.14 -9.60
C LEU A 212 -5.19 -0.29 -10.98
N LEU A 213 -6.07 -0.28 -11.98
CA LEU A 213 -5.75 -0.65 -13.35
C LEU A 213 -4.85 0.38 -14.05
N GLU A 214 -5.22 1.67 -13.99
CA GLU A 214 -4.53 2.77 -14.67
C GLU A 214 -3.09 2.93 -14.17
N HIS A 215 -2.86 2.78 -12.87
CA HIS A 215 -1.53 2.93 -12.26
C HIS A 215 -0.75 1.61 -12.13
N ARG A 216 -1.28 0.51 -12.65
CA ARG A 216 -0.66 -0.82 -12.55
C ARG A 216 -0.33 -1.21 -11.11
N TYR A 217 -1.20 -0.84 -10.15
CA TYR A 217 -1.04 -1.25 -8.76
C TYR A 217 -1.21 -2.77 -8.57
N ASP A 218 -1.79 -3.45 -9.56
CA ASP A 218 -1.81 -4.90 -9.66
C ASP A 218 -0.41 -5.53 -9.60
N LEU A 219 0.55 -4.98 -10.30
CA LEU A 219 1.95 -5.42 -10.23
C LEU A 219 2.54 -5.20 -8.84
N GLN A 220 2.26 -4.04 -8.24
CA GLN A 220 2.79 -3.69 -6.93
C GLN A 220 2.32 -4.68 -5.86
N TYR A 221 1.00 -4.94 -5.76
CA TYR A 221 0.53 -5.86 -4.72
C TYR A 221 0.93 -7.30 -4.98
N VAL A 222 1.04 -7.72 -6.23
CA VAL A 222 1.53 -9.05 -6.56
C VAL A 222 2.98 -9.23 -6.10
N PHE A 223 3.84 -8.24 -6.32
CA PHE A 223 5.22 -8.28 -5.82
C PHE A 223 5.31 -8.21 -4.29
N TYR A 224 4.46 -7.43 -3.65
CA TYR A 224 4.38 -7.40 -2.19
C TYR A 224 3.94 -8.73 -1.62
N LEU A 225 2.94 -9.37 -2.22
CA LEU A 225 2.48 -10.69 -1.81
C LEU A 225 3.51 -11.79 -2.12
N LEU A 226 4.27 -11.69 -3.21
CA LEU A 226 5.39 -12.56 -3.48
C LEU A 226 6.49 -12.41 -2.40
N ALA A 227 6.80 -11.19 -2.02
CA ALA A 227 7.76 -10.93 -0.96
C ALA A 227 7.29 -11.49 0.40
N LEU A 228 6.02 -11.28 0.72
CA LEU A 228 5.40 -11.81 1.93
C LEU A 228 5.34 -13.35 1.90
N HIS A 229 4.98 -13.95 0.76
CA HIS A 229 4.98 -15.40 0.55
C HIS A 229 6.35 -16.01 0.87
N ARG A 230 7.43 -15.49 0.29
CA ARG A 230 8.80 -15.95 0.56
C ARG A 230 9.20 -15.77 2.02
N GLN A 231 8.81 -14.65 2.62
CA GLN A 231 9.10 -14.36 4.03
C GLN A 231 8.41 -15.36 4.96
N LEU A 232 7.14 -15.66 4.71
CA LEU A 232 6.36 -16.60 5.51
C LEU A 232 6.84 -18.04 5.29
N GLN A 233 7.13 -18.43 4.05
CA GLN A 233 7.68 -19.73 3.71
C GLN A 233 9.00 -20.02 4.45
N ALA A 234 9.86 -19.00 4.59
CA ALA A 234 11.12 -19.13 5.31
C ALA A 234 10.97 -19.17 6.84
N ARG A 235 9.84 -18.74 7.41
CA ARG A 235 9.66 -18.55 8.86
C ARG A 235 8.58 -19.39 9.51
N LEU A 236 7.59 -19.85 8.75
CA LEU A 236 6.51 -20.69 9.23
C LEU A 236 6.71 -22.13 8.75
N PRO A 237 6.97 -23.09 9.64
CA PRO A 237 7.21 -24.48 9.24
C PRO A 237 6.02 -25.13 8.52
N ASP A 238 4.80 -24.71 8.85
CA ASP A 238 3.54 -25.20 8.29
C ASP A 238 2.91 -24.18 7.32
N TYR A 239 3.74 -23.37 6.67
CA TYR A 239 3.25 -22.35 5.78
C TYR A 239 2.43 -22.93 4.62
N ASP A 240 1.27 -22.34 4.42
CA ASP A 240 0.36 -22.59 3.30
C ASP A 240 -0.23 -21.25 2.85
N TYR A 241 -0.19 -20.99 1.53
CA TYR A 241 -0.66 -19.71 0.97
C TYR A 241 -2.13 -19.45 1.31
N ASP A 242 -2.99 -20.45 1.14
CA ASP A 242 -4.43 -20.28 1.28
C ASP A 242 -4.86 -20.08 2.73
N ARG A 243 -4.07 -20.58 3.66
CA ARG A 243 -4.28 -20.40 5.10
C ARG A 243 -3.71 -19.10 5.63
N HIS A 244 -2.53 -18.69 5.14
CA HIS A 244 -1.75 -17.65 5.81
C HIS A 244 -1.72 -16.32 5.05
N ILE A 245 -1.95 -16.31 3.72
CA ILE A 245 -2.05 -15.04 2.98
C ILE A 245 -3.50 -14.56 3.00
N GLY A 246 -3.70 -13.39 3.58
CA GLY A 246 -5.01 -12.70 3.59
C GLY A 246 -5.23 -11.86 2.34
N GLY A 247 -4.17 -11.35 1.74
CA GLY A 247 -4.24 -10.52 0.53
C GLY A 247 -3.56 -9.16 0.70
N ALA A 248 -3.85 -8.28 -0.23
CA ALA A 248 -3.40 -6.90 -0.26
C ALA A 248 -4.56 -5.93 -0.02
N LEU A 249 -4.32 -4.97 0.85
CA LEU A 249 -5.22 -3.89 1.20
C LEU A 249 -4.67 -2.59 0.61
N TYR A 250 -5.41 -2.00 -0.32
CA TYR A 250 -5.10 -0.68 -0.85
C TYR A 250 -6.00 0.34 -0.19
N TRP A 251 -5.40 1.26 0.56
CA TRP A 251 -6.17 2.26 1.29
C TRP A 251 -6.03 3.63 0.62
N PHE A 252 -7.02 4.02 -0.14
CA PHE A 252 -7.16 5.36 -0.70
C PHE A 252 -7.53 6.32 0.44
N MET A 253 -6.54 6.81 1.14
CA MET A 253 -6.64 7.50 2.43
C MET A 253 -7.57 8.71 2.42
N ARG A 254 -7.70 9.38 1.27
CA ARG A 254 -8.64 10.52 1.13
C ARG A 254 -10.10 10.09 1.11
N GLY A 255 -10.38 8.82 0.86
CA GLY A 255 -11.73 8.25 0.85
C GLY A 255 -12.14 7.63 2.19
N VAL A 256 -11.51 7.99 3.30
CA VAL A 256 -11.82 7.42 4.62
C VAL A 256 -13.28 7.63 5.05
N ASP A 257 -13.90 8.70 4.60
CA ASP A 257 -15.30 9.05 4.83
C ASP A 257 -16.28 8.46 3.80
N ALA A 258 -15.77 7.74 2.79
CA ALA A 258 -16.59 6.99 1.84
C ALA A 258 -17.27 5.77 2.52
N GLU A 259 -18.32 5.24 1.92
CA GLU A 259 -19.07 4.08 2.43
C GLU A 259 -18.13 2.88 2.69
N ASN A 260 -17.24 2.58 1.73
CA ASN A 260 -16.22 1.53 1.81
C ASN A 260 -14.93 1.96 2.56
N GLY A 261 -14.87 3.18 3.09
CA GLY A 261 -13.71 3.73 3.79
C GLY A 261 -12.49 3.99 2.92
N GLY A 262 -12.64 4.00 1.61
CA GLY A 262 -11.52 4.10 0.67
C GLY A 262 -10.66 2.84 0.63
N LEU A 263 -11.16 1.70 1.13
CA LEU A 263 -10.41 0.45 1.22
C LEU A 263 -10.77 -0.49 0.06
N CYS A 264 -9.74 -1.05 -0.54
CA CYS A 264 -9.83 -2.01 -1.64
C CYS A 264 -9.02 -3.26 -1.28
N HIS A 265 -9.64 -4.44 -1.33
CA HIS A 265 -8.97 -5.70 -1.03
C HIS A 265 -8.75 -6.51 -2.30
N GLN A 266 -7.55 -7.05 -2.46
CA GLN A 266 -7.17 -7.92 -3.57
C GLN A 266 -6.43 -9.16 -3.05
N ARG A 267 -6.83 -10.32 -3.51
CA ARG A 267 -6.15 -11.57 -3.19
C ARG A 267 -5.97 -12.39 -4.46
N PRO A 268 -4.82 -12.26 -5.14
CA PRO A 268 -4.52 -13.05 -6.31
C PRO A 268 -4.47 -14.55 -5.96
N PRO A 269 -4.72 -15.43 -6.93
CA PRO A 269 -4.66 -16.87 -6.70
C PRO A 269 -3.24 -17.31 -6.36
N ARG A 270 -3.14 -18.38 -5.57
CA ARG A 270 -1.88 -19.03 -5.18
C ARG A 270 -1.00 -19.35 -6.39
N GLU A 271 -1.60 -19.84 -7.45
CA GLU A 271 -0.92 -20.22 -8.67
C GLU A 271 -0.11 -19.07 -9.29
N LEU A 272 -0.64 -17.83 -9.28
CA LEU A 272 0.08 -16.67 -9.78
C LEU A 272 1.35 -16.42 -8.97
N ILE A 273 1.24 -16.43 -7.65
CA ILE A 273 2.38 -16.14 -6.76
C ILE A 273 3.46 -17.22 -6.87
N GLU A 274 3.08 -18.49 -6.87
CA GLU A 274 4.01 -19.61 -7.02
C GLU A 274 4.65 -19.65 -8.42
N THR A 275 3.90 -19.27 -9.46
CA THR A 275 4.44 -19.17 -10.82
C THR A 275 5.48 -18.04 -10.93
N LEU A 276 5.18 -16.88 -10.36
CA LEU A 276 6.15 -15.79 -10.30
C LEU A 276 7.35 -16.14 -9.43
N ASP A 277 7.16 -16.86 -8.33
CA ASP A 277 8.27 -17.31 -7.48
C ASP A 277 9.25 -18.19 -8.27
N ARG A 278 8.74 -19.16 -9.03
CA ARG A 278 9.54 -19.99 -9.93
C ARG A 278 10.24 -19.17 -11.02
N LEU A 279 9.51 -18.22 -11.63
CA LEU A 279 10.05 -17.37 -12.69
C LEU A 279 11.25 -16.53 -12.17
N PHE A 280 11.13 -15.94 -10.99
CA PHE A 280 12.19 -15.18 -10.36
C PHE A 280 13.35 -16.07 -9.86
N ALA A 281 13.10 -17.35 -9.58
CA ALA A 281 14.12 -18.35 -9.27
C ALA A 281 14.86 -18.87 -10.53
N GLY A 282 14.50 -18.39 -11.73
CA GLY A 282 15.07 -18.85 -13.00
C GLY A 282 14.62 -20.26 -13.41
N GLN A 283 13.53 -20.76 -12.84
CA GLN A 283 12.96 -22.06 -13.20
C GLN A 283 12.06 -21.92 -14.43
N PRO A 284 11.96 -22.95 -15.28
CA PRO A 284 11.05 -22.92 -16.41
C PRO A 284 9.60 -22.85 -15.91
N VAL A 285 8.85 -21.97 -16.50
CA VAL A 285 7.41 -21.83 -16.29
C VAL A 285 6.73 -22.17 -17.61
N GLU A 286 5.81 -23.12 -17.58
CA GLU A 286 4.98 -23.43 -18.75
C GLU A 286 4.21 -22.17 -19.18
N GLU A 287 4.24 -21.87 -20.47
CA GLU A 287 3.39 -20.82 -21.01
C GLU A 287 1.94 -21.20 -20.78
N ILE A 288 1.18 -20.35 -20.10
CA ILE A 288 -0.25 -20.54 -19.98
C ILE A 288 -0.83 -20.21 -21.36
N ASP A 289 -1.03 -21.25 -22.17
CA ASP A 289 -1.73 -21.14 -23.44
C ASP A 289 -3.19 -20.76 -23.15
N HIS A 290 -3.49 -19.48 -23.27
CA HIS A 290 -4.87 -19.04 -23.37
C HIS A 290 -5.34 -19.29 -24.81
N ALA A 291 -5.73 -20.55 -25.08
CA ALA A 291 -6.51 -20.87 -26.25
C ALA A 291 -7.96 -20.42 -26.01
N GLY A 292 -8.43 -19.48 -26.81
CA GLY A 292 -9.83 -19.15 -26.98
C GLY A 292 -10.23 -17.73 -26.66
#